data_5e53a06efc360a79e1cbdc1385987626
#
_entry.id   5e53a06efc360a79e1cbdc1385987626
#
_cell.length_a   1.000
_cell.length_b   1.000
_cell.length_c   1.000
_cell.angle_alpha   90.00
_cell.angle_beta   90.00
_cell.angle_gamma   90.00
#
_symmetry.space_group_name_H-M   'P 1'
#
loop_
_entity.id
_entity.type
_entity.pdbx_description
1 polymer ?
#
loop_
_entity_poly.entity_id
_entity_poly.type
_entity_poly.pdbx_seq_one_letter_code
_entity_poly.pdbx_strand_id
1 'polypeptide(L)'
;MNWLHLVSYFFGGIFVANAIPHFVSGTMGRPFQSPFSKPPGRGLSSSTVNVLWGFLNAVIGYLLVLRVGDFDVRSTSDVLVFAVGALLISVQSARHFGQFHGGATPEGR
;
A
#
# COMPACT_ATOMS: atom_id res chain seq x y z
N MET A 1 -5.86 26.45 -1.87
CA MET A 1 -5.68 24.97 -1.81
C MET A 1 -5.19 24.48 -3.17
N ASN A 2 -4.08 23.76 -3.21
CA ASN A 2 -3.55 23.21 -4.45
C ASN A 2 -4.10 21.80 -4.65
N TRP A 3 -5.02 21.65 -5.60
CA TRP A 3 -5.67 20.36 -5.80
C TRP A 3 -4.73 19.31 -6.38
N LEU A 4 -3.66 19.73 -7.12
CA LEU A 4 -2.64 18.76 -7.57
C LEU A 4 -1.89 18.17 -6.39
N HIS A 5 -1.61 18.99 -5.36
CA HIS A 5 -1.02 18.48 -4.13
C HIS A 5 -1.97 17.50 -3.43
N LEU A 6 -3.26 17.79 -3.40
CA LEU A 6 -4.23 16.88 -2.80
C LEU A 6 -4.27 15.55 -3.54
N VAL A 7 -4.23 15.57 -4.88
CA VAL A 7 -4.16 14.34 -5.67
C VAL A 7 -2.89 13.55 -5.31
N SER A 8 -1.75 14.24 -5.16
CA SER A 8 -0.51 13.56 -4.80
C SER A 8 -0.57 12.96 -3.40
N TYR A 9 -1.25 13.59 -2.46
CA TYR A 9 -1.43 13.03 -1.12
C TYR A 9 -2.33 11.78 -1.14
N PHE A 10 -3.37 11.81 -1.95
CA PHE A 10 -4.25 10.65 -2.11
C PHE A 10 -3.47 9.44 -2.62
N PHE A 11 -2.73 9.59 -3.71
CA PHE A 11 -1.94 8.50 -4.25
C PHE A 11 -0.76 8.14 -3.34
N GLY A 12 -0.18 9.14 -2.67
CA GLY A 12 0.84 8.89 -1.66
C GLY A 12 0.34 7.98 -0.56
N GLY A 13 -0.87 8.21 -0.08
CA GLY A 13 -1.52 7.34 0.91
C GLY A 13 -1.69 5.91 0.39
N ILE A 14 -2.09 5.78 -0.88
CA ILE A 14 -2.22 4.47 -1.52
C ILE A 14 -0.88 3.72 -1.49
N PHE A 15 0.19 4.37 -1.95
CA PHE A 15 1.50 3.71 -2.03
C PHE A 15 2.07 3.39 -0.65
N VAL A 16 1.95 4.32 0.31
CA VAL A 16 2.45 4.08 1.68
C VAL A 16 1.74 2.89 2.31
N ALA A 17 0.41 2.84 2.21
CA ALA A 17 -0.36 1.75 2.79
C ALA A 17 -0.09 0.44 2.04
N ASN A 18 0.07 0.49 0.70
CA ASN A 18 0.35 -0.71 -0.09
C ASN A 18 1.73 -1.30 0.21
N ALA A 19 2.67 -0.48 0.70
CA ALA A 19 3.98 -0.96 1.10
C ALA A 19 3.90 -1.95 2.26
N ILE A 20 2.92 -1.79 3.14
CA ILE A 20 2.87 -2.50 4.42
C ILE A 20 2.81 -4.02 4.25
N PRO A 21 1.83 -4.61 3.54
CA PRO A 21 1.74 -6.07 3.47
C PRO A 21 2.95 -6.71 2.80
N HIS A 22 3.49 -6.06 1.77
CA HIS A 22 4.65 -6.60 1.05
C HIS A 22 5.90 -6.53 1.90
N PHE A 23 6.15 -5.38 2.52
CA PHE A 23 7.33 -5.19 3.35
C PHE A 23 7.29 -6.08 4.59
N VAL A 24 6.13 -6.12 5.25
CA VAL A 24 5.96 -6.93 6.47
C VAL A 24 6.09 -8.42 6.15
N SER A 25 5.38 -8.91 5.14
CA SER A 25 5.47 -10.33 4.76
C SER A 25 6.90 -10.69 4.36
N GLY A 26 7.54 -9.84 3.57
CA GLY A 26 8.89 -10.10 3.12
C GLY A 26 9.91 -10.12 4.25
N THR A 27 9.84 -9.14 5.16
CA THR A 27 10.75 -9.10 6.32
C THR A 27 10.51 -10.23 7.31
N MET A 28 9.33 -10.84 7.28
CA MET A 28 9.04 -12.03 8.07
C MET A 28 9.47 -13.31 7.37
N GLY A 29 10.09 -13.22 6.20
CA GLY A 29 10.52 -14.39 5.45
C GLY A 29 9.39 -15.13 4.75
N ARG A 30 8.27 -14.48 4.51
CA ARG A 30 7.09 -15.12 3.91
C ARG A 30 6.92 -14.69 2.45
N PRO A 31 6.59 -15.63 1.55
CA PRO A 31 6.16 -15.27 0.20
C PRO A 31 4.80 -14.58 0.27
N PHE A 32 4.53 -13.73 -0.71
CA PHE A 32 3.28 -12.98 -0.76
C PHE A 32 2.96 -12.61 -2.20
N GLN A 33 1.71 -12.31 -2.48
CA GLN A 33 1.29 -11.90 -3.80
C GLN A 33 1.94 -10.58 -4.19
N SER A 34 2.28 -10.43 -5.47
CA SER A 34 2.81 -9.17 -6.00
C SER A 34 2.47 -9.05 -7.47
N PRO A 35 2.66 -7.86 -8.08
CA PRO A 35 2.47 -7.72 -9.53
C PRO A 35 3.43 -8.56 -10.35
N PHE A 36 4.51 -9.04 -9.75
CA PHE A 36 5.57 -9.81 -10.44
C PHE A 36 5.36 -11.31 -10.37
N SER A 37 4.35 -11.77 -9.65
CA SER A 37 4.03 -13.18 -9.54
C SER A 37 3.26 -13.68 -10.77
N LYS A 38 3.11 -14.99 -10.85
CA LYS A 38 2.34 -15.64 -11.94
C LYS A 38 1.21 -16.47 -11.34
N PRO A 39 -0.04 -16.10 -11.59
CA PRO A 39 -0.48 -14.88 -12.28
C PRO A 39 -0.28 -13.63 -11.40
N PRO A 40 -0.13 -12.44 -12.04
CA PRO A 40 0.13 -11.21 -11.27
C PRO A 40 -0.94 -10.96 -10.20
N GLY A 41 -0.49 -10.63 -9.00
CA GLY A 41 -1.37 -10.32 -7.88
C GLY A 41 -2.08 -11.52 -7.26
N ARG A 42 -1.91 -12.72 -7.80
CA ARG A 42 -2.57 -13.94 -7.31
C ARG A 42 -1.58 -15.01 -6.89
N GLY A 43 -0.53 -15.22 -7.68
CA GLY A 43 0.55 -16.14 -7.32
C GLY A 43 1.48 -15.51 -6.29
N LEU A 44 2.43 -16.29 -5.79
CA LEU A 44 3.36 -15.86 -4.76
C LEU A 44 4.68 -15.40 -5.38
N SER A 45 5.20 -14.28 -4.87
CA SER A 45 6.59 -13.86 -5.09
C SER A 45 7.40 -14.15 -3.85
N SER A 46 8.73 -14.23 -4.00
CA SER A 46 9.62 -14.52 -2.87
C SER A 46 9.55 -13.41 -1.82
N SER A 47 10.00 -13.74 -0.61
CA SER A 47 10.09 -12.76 0.48
C SER A 47 10.98 -11.58 0.10
N THR A 48 12.11 -11.83 -0.57
CA THR A 48 13.02 -10.77 -1.00
C THR A 48 12.36 -9.84 -2.01
N VAL A 49 11.66 -10.38 -3.01
CA VAL A 49 10.93 -9.57 -3.98
C VAL A 49 9.89 -8.69 -3.29
N ASN A 50 9.20 -9.22 -2.29
CA ASN A 50 8.20 -8.45 -1.56
C ASN A 50 8.82 -7.33 -0.72
N VAL A 51 9.98 -7.56 -0.10
CA VAL A 51 10.69 -6.47 0.60
C VAL A 51 11.02 -5.35 -0.38
N LEU A 52 11.59 -5.69 -1.53
CA LEU A 52 11.98 -4.69 -2.52
C LEU A 52 10.75 -3.94 -3.07
N TRP A 53 9.69 -4.66 -3.37
CA TRP A 53 8.45 -4.05 -3.85
C TRP A 53 7.82 -3.15 -2.80
N GLY A 54 7.77 -3.61 -1.55
CA GLY A 54 7.26 -2.80 -0.45
C GLY A 54 8.08 -1.54 -0.23
N PHE A 55 9.40 -1.66 -0.26
CA PHE A 55 10.29 -0.52 -0.12
C PHE A 55 10.08 0.50 -1.25
N LEU A 56 9.98 0.03 -2.49
CA LEU A 56 9.70 0.91 -3.64
C LEU A 56 8.39 1.66 -3.46
N ASN A 57 7.34 0.99 -2.99
CA ASN A 57 6.07 1.65 -2.70
C ASN A 57 6.23 2.76 -1.65
N ALA A 58 7.02 2.51 -0.61
CA ALA A 58 7.29 3.53 0.41
C ALA A 58 8.02 4.73 -0.17
N VAL A 59 9.01 4.49 -1.04
CA VAL A 59 9.75 5.57 -1.71
C VAL A 59 8.83 6.41 -2.60
N ILE A 60 7.99 5.75 -3.40
CA ILE A 60 7.04 6.46 -4.26
C ILE A 60 6.09 7.30 -3.39
N GLY A 61 5.60 6.74 -2.29
CA GLY A 61 4.75 7.47 -1.36
C GLY A 61 5.43 8.70 -0.79
N TYR A 62 6.68 8.56 -0.38
CA TYR A 62 7.49 9.68 0.11
C TYR A 62 7.58 10.78 -0.95
N LEU A 63 7.93 10.42 -2.18
CA LEU A 63 8.08 11.39 -3.26
C LEU A 63 6.77 12.12 -3.54
N LEU A 64 5.66 11.40 -3.57
CA LEU A 64 4.34 12.01 -3.83
C LEU A 64 3.92 12.97 -2.71
N VAL A 65 4.16 12.60 -1.47
CA VAL A 65 3.68 13.36 -0.31
C VAL A 65 4.55 14.57 -0.02
N LEU A 66 5.88 14.39 -0.09
CA LEU A 66 6.81 15.41 0.40
C LEU A 66 7.61 16.12 -0.69
N ARG A 67 7.71 15.56 -1.90
CA ARG A 67 8.49 16.18 -2.98
C ARG A 67 7.61 16.75 -4.08
N VAL A 68 6.58 16.01 -4.51
CA VAL A 68 5.57 16.53 -5.44
C VAL A 68 4.61 17.43 -4.69
N GLY A 69 4.09 16.94 -3.55
CA GLY A 69 3.27 17.73 -2.65
C GLY A 69 4.09 18.51 -1.65
N ASP A 70 3.39 19.14 -0.74
CA ASP A 70 3.96 19.91 0.37
C ASP A 70 3.11 19.58 1.61
N PHE A 71 3.20 18.34 2.06
CA PHE A 71 2.31 17.78 3.07
C PHE A 71 2.54 18.45 4.42
N ASP A 72 1.44 18.94 5.00
CA ASP A 72 1.43 19.49 6.34
C ASP A 72 0.57 18.60 7.25
N VAL A 73 1.21 17.94 8.19
CA VAL A 73 0.54 17.05 9.15
C VAL A 73 -0.48 17.80 10.01
N ARG A 74 -0.38 19.11 10.10
CA ARG A 74 -1.34 19.94 10.83
C ARG A 74 -2.53 20.37 9.98
N SER A 75 -2.45 20.17 8.66
CA SER A 75 -3.57 20.44 7.77
C SER A 75 -4.53 19.27 7.79
N THR A 76 -5.74 19.50 8.28
CA THR A 76 -6.76 18.45 8.31
C THR A 76 -7.08 17.94 6.91
N SER A 77 -7.15 18.82 5.91
CA SER A 77 -7.43 18.40 4.54
C SER A 77 -6.34 17.52 3.97
N ASP A 78 -5.05 17.85 4.21
CA ASP A 78 -3.94 17.03 3.76
C ASP A 78 -4.00 15.63 4.37
N VAL A 79 -4.20 15.57 5.69
CA VAL A 79 -4.27 14.31 6.43
C VAL A 79 -5.47 13.48 5.99
N LEU A 80 -6.63 14.10 5.81
CA LEU A 80 -7.84 13.38 5.41
C LEU A 80 -7.69 12.79 4.00
N VAL A 81 -7.15 13.54 3.06
CA VAL A 81 -6.96 13.05 1.69
C VAL A 81 -5.98 11.89 1.67
N PHE A 82 -4.87 12.02 2.37
CA PHE A 82 -3.91 10.92 2.51
C PHE A 82 -4.57 9.68 3.14
N ALA A 83 -5.32 9.89 4.22
CA ALA A 83 -5.98 8.81 4.95
C ALA A 83 -7.02 8.10 4.09
N VAL A 84 -7.77 8.84 3.27
CA VAL A 84 -8.76 8.23 2.36
C VAL A 84 -8.06 7.32 1.36
N GLY A 85 -6.97 7.76 0.75
CA GLY A 85 -6.21 6.92 -0.17
C GLY A 85 -5.67 5.67 0.52
N ALA A 86 -5.09 5.84 1.70
CA ALA A 86 -4.56 4.73 2.49
C ALA A 86 -5.67 3.74 2.87
N LEU A 87 -6.82 4.23 3.30
CA LEU A 87 -7.93 3.38 3.69
C LEU A 87 -8.50 2.60 2.51
N LEU A 88 -8.67 3.26 1.36
CA LEU A 88 -9.22 2.60 0.17
C LEU A 88 -8.34 1.43 -0.26
N ILE A 89 -7.04 1.63 -0.38
CA ILE A 89 -6.15 0.54 -0.79
C ILE A 89 -6.07 -0.54 0.31
N SER A 90 -6.16 -0.15 1.57
CA SER A 90 -6.11 -1.11 2.67
C SER A 90 -7.31 -2.04 2.67
N VAL A 91 -8.51 -1.49 2.46
CA VAL A 91 -9.73 -2.31 2.36
C VAL A 91 -9.68 -3.19 1.11
N GLN A 92 -9.25 -2.64 0.00
CA GLN A 92 -9.09 -3.40 -1.24
C GLN A 92 -8.09 -4.55 -1.05
N SER A 93 -6.97 -4.28 -0.40
CA SER A 93 -5.95 -5.30 -0.12
C SER A 93 -6.49 -6.38 0.80
N ALA A 94 -7.22 -6.00 1.85
CA ALA A 94 -7.80 -6.95 2.78
C ALA A 94 -8.74 -7.92 2.06
N ARG A 95 -9.54 -7.41 1.13
CA ARG A 95 -10.46 -8.24 0.35
C ARG A 95 -9.73 -9.11 -0.66
N HIS A 96 -8.79 -8.53 -1.41
CA HIS A 96 -8.06 -9.28 -2.43
C HIS A 96 -7.17 -10.34 -1.83
N PHE A 97 -6.32 -9.97 -0.88
CA PHE A 97 -5.38 -10.91 -0.29
C PHE A 97 -6.04 -11.84 0.71
N GLY A 98 -7.18 -11.44 1.28
CA GLY A 98 -7.94 -12.27 2.22
C GLY A 98 -8.38 -13.59 1.59
N GLN A 99 -8.65 -13.62 0.29
CA GLN A 99 -9.03 -14.85 -0.37
C GLN A 99 -7.89 -15.87 -0.43
N PHE A 100 -6.63 -15.42 -0.31
CA PHE A 100 -5.45 -16.31 -0.34
C PHE A 100 -4.93 -16.62 1.05
N HIS A 101 -5.27 -15.82 2.05
CA HIS A 101 -4.71 -15.94 3.40
C HIS A 101 -5.76 -16.19 4.49
N GLY A 102 -6.96 -16.54 4.08
CA GLY A 102 -8.03 -16.93 5.00
C GLY A 102 -8.81 -15.79 5.63
N GLY A 103 -8.48 -14.54 5.29
CA GLY A 103 -9.14 -13.37 5.88
C GLY A 103 -10.52 -13.06 5.29
N ALA A 104 -10.89 -13.71 4.18
CA ALA A 104 -12.17 -13.45 3.54
C ALA A 104 -13.36 -14.02 4.32
N THR A 105 -13.11 -15.00 5.21
CA THR A 105 -14.16 -15.61 6.03
C THR A 105 -13.75 -15.52 7.50
N PRO A 106 -14.66 -15.07 8.39
CA PRO A 106 -14.34 -14.92 9.81
C PRO A 106 -13.89 -16.21 10.50
N GLU A 107 -14.35 -17.35 10.03
CA GLU A 107 -14.00 -18.66 10.60
C GLU A 107 -12.71 -19.24 10.02
N GLY A 108 -12.00 -18.50 9.18
CA GLY A 108 -10.75 -18.94 8.58
C GLY A 108 -10.93 -19.99 7.49
N ARG A 109 -12.08 -20.05 6.88
CA ARG A 109 -12.41 -21.01 5.82
C ARG A 109 -12.50 -20.39 4.46
#